data_cf5967e19e7de2a881b5897b3e54cb66
#
_entry.id   cf5967e19e7de2a881b5897b3e54cb66
#
_cell.length_a   1.000
_cell.length_b   1.000
_cell.length_c   1.000
_cell.angle_alpha   90.00
_cell.angle_beta   90.00
_cell.angle_gamma   90.00
#
_symmetry.space_group_name_H-M   'P 1'
#
loop_
_entity.id
_entity.type
_entity.pdbx_description
1 polymer ?
#
loop_
_entity_poly.entity_id
_entity_poly.type
_entity_poly.pdbx_seq_one_letter_code
_entity_poly.pdbx_strand_id
1 'polypeptide(L)'
;IVGVTFPVPKMYMERFFQGKTVFIKPATCFKEIKSGMKLVFYQSREDTGYIGEGIISKISFDESPLKFFDTYKNAIFLSKEEVTNYLEYQDHWKSTRVRKGDPIKKKLWMAIELTNIHKYPDIKKPERFVPVGGQYIRK
;
A
#
# COMPACT_ATOMS: atom_id res chain seq x y z
N ILE A 1 10.12 11.36 -11.56
CA ILE A 1 9.64 10.36 -10.59
C ILE A 1 9.93 8.98 -11.15
N VAL A 2 10.73 8.20 -10.45
CA VAL A 2 11.13 6.84 -10.88
C VAL A 2 10.41 5.75 -10.08
N GLY A 3 9.77 6.11 -8.98
CA GLY A 3 9.07 5.16 -8.16
C GLY A 3 8.37 5.79 -6.97
N VAL A 4 7.94 4.93 -6.07
CA VAL A 4 7.21 5.32 -4.86
C VAL A 4 7.64 4.41 -3.71
N THR A 5 7.54 4.93 -2.48
CA THR A 5 7.72 4.13 -1.28
C THR A 5 6.55 4.31 -0.34
N PHE A 6 6.10 3.22 0.27
CA PHE A 6 5.04 3.22 1.25
C PHE A 6 5.50 2.52 2.53
N PRO A 7 5.29 3.11 3.70
CA PRO A 7 5.59 2.43 4.96
C PRO A 7 4.58 1.32 5.22
N VAL A 8 5.09 0.14 5.55
CA VAL A 8 4.27 -1.04 5.87
C VAL A 8 4.86 -1.70 7.11
N PRO A 9 4.03 -2.03 8.11
CA PRO A 9 4.53 -2.74 9.30
C PRO A 9 5.20 -4.08 8.95
N LYS A 10 6.22 -4.44 9.70
CA LYS A 10 7.03 -5.64 9.46
C LYS A 10 6.21 -6.91 9.25
N MET A 11 5.19 -7.13 10.07
CA MET A 11 4.37 -8.34 9.97
C MET A 11 3.67 -8.50 8.62
N TYR A 12 3.28 -7.39 7.99
CA TYR A 12 2.67 -7.42 6.65
C TYR A 12 3.72 -7.39 5.56
N MET A 13 4.83 -6.70 5.80
CA MET A 13 5.92 -6.57 4.84
C MET A 13 6.53 -7.93 4.48
N GLU A 14 6.71 -8.81 5.47
CA GLU A 14 7.28 -10.14 5.26
C GLU A 14 6.48 -10.99 4.28
N ARG A 15 5.17 -10.73 4.16
CA ARG A 15 4.29 -11.48 3.26
C ARG A 15 4.68 -11.33 1.80
N PHE A 16 5.22 -10.15 1.39
CA PHE A 16 5.69 -9.95 0.02
C PHE A 16 6.88 -10.85 -0.31
N PHE A 17 7.70 -11.17 0.65
CA PHE A 17 8.84 -12.07 0.46
C PHE A 17 8.46 -13.53 0.60
N GLN A 18 7.19 -13.82 0.95
CA GLN A 18 6.62 -15.17 1.06
C GLN A 18 5.70 -15.52 -0.11
N GLY A 19 5.64 -14.66 -1.14
CA GLY A 19 4.89 -14.93 -2.35
C GLY A 19 3.71 -14.00 -2.63
N LYS A 20 3.42 -13.04 -1.78
CA LYS A 20 2.37 -12.05 -2.06
C LYS A 20 2.88 -11.02 -3.07
N THR A 21 2.04 -10.64 -4.02
CA THR A 21 2.44 -9.77 -5.14
C THR A 21 1.54 -8.56 -5.34
N VAL A 22 0.45 -8.43 -4.59
CA VAL A 22 -0.50 -7.32 -4.76
C VAL A 22 -0.56 -6.49 -3.49
N PHE A 23 -0.23 -5.20 -3.64
CA PHE A 23 -0.32 -4.20 -2.58
C PHE A 23 -1.60 -3.40 -2.80
N ILE A 24 -2.45 -3.29 -1.77
CA ILE A 24 -3.67 -2.48 -1.84
C ILE A 24 -3.62 -1.36 -0.81
N LYS A 25 -4.16 -0.20 -1.18
CA LYS A 25 -4.27 0.95 -0.29
C LYS A 25 -5.29 1.95 -0.81
N PRO A 26 -5.77 2.89 0.04
CA PRO A 26 -6.58 4.00 -0.46
C PRO A 26 -5.81 4.84 -1.49
N ALA A 27 -6.48 5.21 -2.58
CA ALA A 27 -5.88 5.97 -3.68
C ALA A 27 -6.03 7.48 -3.44
N THR A 28 -5.33 8.01 -2.43
CA THR A 28 -5.54 9.39 -2.00
C THR A 28 -4.60 10.42 -2.61
N CYS A 29 -3.35 10.08 -2.91
CA CYS A 29 -2.31 11.08 -3.20
C CYS A 29 -1.39 10.79 -4.38
N PHE A 30 -1.28 9.57 -4.87
CA PHE A 30 -0.21 9.20 -5.81
C PHE A 30 -0.73 9.00 -7.22
N LYS A 31 -1.12 10.12 -7.87
CA LYS A 31 -1.70 10.11 -9.22
C LYS A 31 -0.68 9.86 -10.33
N GLU A 32 0.61 10.02 -10.05
CA GLU A 32 1.68 9.88 -11.04
C GLU A 32 2.31 8.49 -11.08
N ILE A 33 1.81 7.55 -10.27
CA ILE A 33 2.29 6.16 -10.28
C ILE A 33 1.88 5.50 -11.59
N LYS A 34 2.83 4.83 -12.23
CA LYS A 34 2.60 4.15 -13.51
C LYS A 34 3.26 2.78 -13.52
N SER A 35 2.74 1.90 -14.39
CA SER A 35 3.37 0.63 -14.71
C SER A 35 4.83 0.86 -15.16
N GLY A 36 5.73 0.01 -14.71
CA GLY A 36 7.17 0.12 -14.97
C GLY A 36 7.95 0.85 -13.88
N MET A 37 7.27 1.56 -13.01
CA MET A 37 7.92 2.24 -11.88
C MET A 37 8.28 1.27 -10.78
N LYS A 38 9.26 1.66 -9.97
CA LYS A 38 9.72 0.89 -8.81
C LYS A 38 8.85 1.22 -7.60
N LEU A 39 8.49 0.19 -6.83
CA LEU A 39 7.92 0.35 -5.50
C LEU A 39 8.94 -0.15 -4.49
N VAL A 40 9.45 0.75 -3.66
CA VAL A 40 10.44 0.41 -2.63
C VAL A 40 9.70 0.18 -1.31
N PHE A 41 9.98 -0.97 -0.69
CA PHE A 41 9.36 -1.34 0.57
C PHE A 41 10.07 -0.67 1.74
N TYR A 42 9.35 0.17 2.47
CA TYR A 42 9.81 0.80 3.70
C TYR A 42 9.15 0.09 4.88
N GLN A 43 9.95 -0.65 5.66
CA GLN A 43 9.46 -1.39 6.82
C GLN A 43 9.31 -0.42 7.99
N SER A 44 8.14 -0.39 8.59
CA SER A 44 7.85 0.45 9.75
C SER A 44 7.69 -0.37 11.03
N ARG A 45 7.69 0.30 12.17
CA ARG A 45 7.53 -0.23 13.53
C ARG A 45 8.70 -1.02 14.05
N GLU A 46 9.13 -2.09 13.39
CA GLU A 46 10.28 -2.91 13.80
C GLU A 46 11.28 -2.97 12.67
N ASP A 47 12.57 -2.98 13.00
CA ASP A 47 13.66 -3.05 12.02
C ASP A 47 13.42 -2.06 10.85
N THR A 48 13.16 -0.82 11.23
CA THR A 48 12.71 0.24 10.30
C THR A 48 13.77 0.58 9.26
N GLY A 49 13.34 0.67 8.00
CA GLY A 49 14.20 1.07 6.88
C GLY A 49 13.73 0.47 5.56
N TYR A 50 14.48 0.74 4.51
CA TYR A 50 14.22 0.17 3.18
C TYR A 50 14.73 -1.26 3.16
N ILE A 51 13.84 -2.21 2.88
CA ILE A 51 14.18 -3.64 2.97
C ILE A 51 14.09 -4.39 1.64
N GLY A 52 13.53 -3.80 0.62
CA GLY A 52 13.41 -4.44 -0.68
C GLY A 52 12.66 -3.58 -1.67
N GLU A 53 12.40 -4.14 -2.83
CA GLU A 53 11.70 -3.45 -3.91
C GLU A 53 10.99 -4.41 -4.85
N GLY A 54 10.06 -3.87 -5.63
CA GLY A 54 9.39 -4.57 -6.72
C GLY A 54 9.12 -3.62 -7.86
N ILE A 55 8.73 -4.15 -9.01
CA ILE A 55 8.36 -3.35 -10.17
C ILE A 55 6.85 -3.37 -10.32
N ILE A 56 6.25 -2.21 -10.51
CA ILE A 56 4.81 -2.07 -10.72
C ILE A 56 4.46 -2.56 -12.12
N SER A 57 3.66 -3.64 -12.21
CA SER A 57 3.23 -4.17 -13.50
C SER A 57 1.86 -3.67 -13.92
N LYS A 58 0.96 -3.45 -12.96
CA LYS A 58 -0.39 -2.98 -13.23
C LYS A 58 -0.96 -2.28 -12.01
N ILE A 59 -1.79 -1.26 -12.25
CA ILE A 59 -2.53 -0.56 -11.19
C ILE A 59 -4.01 -0.62 -11.54
N SER A 60 -4.83 -1.04 -10.59
CA SER A 60 -6.28 -1.12 -10.73
C SER A 60 -6.95 -0.29 -9.64
N PHE A 61 -8.12 0.25 -9.93
CA PHE A 61 -8.88 1.06 -8.99
C PHE A 61 -10.28 0.49 -8.79
N ASP A 62 -10.79 0.57 -7.57
CA ASP A 62 -12.16 0.19 -7.24
C ASP A 62 -12.61 0.95 -5.99
N GLU A 63 -13.92 1.20 -5.88
CA GLU A 63 -14.49 1.81 -4.68
C GLU A 63 -14.45 0.89 -3.47
N SER A 64 -14.48 -0.43 -3.70
CA SER A 64 -14.42 -1.43 -2.64
C SER A 64 -13.15 -2.26 -2.75
N PRO A 65 -12.27 -2.24 -1.72
CA PRO A 65 -11.06 -3.07 -1.74
C PRO A 65 -11.38 -4.57 -1.70
N LEU A 66 -12.57 -4.94 -1.21
CA LEU A 66 -12.98 -6.35 -1.14
C LEU A 66 -13.17 -6.97 -2.54
N LYS A 67 -13.48 -6.16 -3.54
CA LYS A 67 -13.60 -6.64 -4.93
C LYS A 67 -12.26 -7.10 -5.51
N PHE A 68 -11.15 -6.59 -5.01
CA PHE A 68 -9.82 -7.03 -5.47
C PHE A 68 -9.58 -8.51 -5.16
N PHE A 69 -10.21 -9.06 -4.14
CA PHE A 69 -10.08 -10.48 -3.81
C PHE A 69 -10.71 -11.39 -4.86
N ASP A 70 -11.71 -10.89 -5.60
CA ASP A 70 -12.30 -11.65 -6.71
C ASP A 70 -11.33 -11.79 -7.87
N THR A 71 -10.50 -10.78 -8.10
CA THR A 71 -9.50 -10.75 -9.18
C THR A 71 -8.17 -11.37 -8.77
N TYR A 72 -7.65 -11.02 -7.60
CA TYR A 72 -6.29 -11.36 -7.18
C TYR A 72 -6.21 -12.49 -6.17
N LYS A 73 -7.32 -12.81 -5.52
CA LYS A 73 -7.42 -13.91 -4.55
C LYS A 73 -6.31 -13.83 -3.48
N ASN A 74 -5.51 -14.87 -3.35
CA ASN A 74 -4.48 -14.96 -2.32
C ASN A 74 -3.19 -14.17 -2.63
N ALA A 75 -3.12 -13.51 -3.77
CA ALA A 75 -1.95 -12.69 -4.11
C ALA A 75 -1.87 -11.38 -3.33
N ILE A 76 -3.00 -10.93 -2.76
CA ILE A 76 -3.07 -9.70 -1.96
C ILE A 76 -2.37 -9.92 -0.62
N PHE A 77 -1.54 -8.95 -0.23
CA PHE A 77 -0.72 -9.05 0.99
C PHE A 77 -1.54 -9.02 2.29
N LEU A 78 -2.77 -8.57 2.24
CA LEU A 78 -3.71 -8.60 3.37
C LEU A 78 -4.74 -9.70 3.16
N SER A 79 -5.30 -10.23 4.26
CA SER A 79 -6.43 -11.13 4.17
C SER A 79 -7.73 -10.33 4.03
N LYS A 80 -8.78 -10.99 3.55
CA LYS A 80 -10.10 -10.38 3.42
C LYS A 80 -10.62 -9.89 4.78
N GLU A 81 -10.37 -10.66 5.82
CA GLU A 81 -10.73 -10.31 7.19
C GLU A 81 -10.01 -9.04 7.66
N GLU A 82 -8.72 -8.95 7.40
CA GLU A 82 -7.92 -7.77 7.76
C GLU A 82 -8.44 -6.51 7.06
N VAL A 83 -8.79 -6.60 5.79
CA VAL A 83 -9.35 -5.49 5.03
C VAL A 83 -10.73 -5.10 5.58
N THR A 84 -11.57 -6.09 5.90
CA THR A 84 -12.89 -5.85 6.47
C THR A 84 -12.78 -5.11 7.82
N ASN A 85 -11.87 -5.54 8.69
CA ASN A 85 -11.63 -4.88 9.97
C ASN A 85 -11.13 -3.45 9.80
N TYR A 86 -10.27 -3.20 8.83
CA TYR A 86 -9.78 -1.86 8.53
C TYR A 86 -10.91 -0.93 8.07
N LEU A 87 -11.80 -1.42 7.21
CA LEU A 87 -12.96 -0.66 6.73
C LEU A 87 -13.92 -0.32 7.87
N GLU A 88 -14.18 -1.26 8.76
CA GLU A 88 -15.03 -1.03 9.93
C GLU A 88 -14.42 0.04 10.84
N TYR A 89 -13.11 -0.01 11.06
CA TYR A 89 -12.39 0.98 11.83
C TYR A 89 -12.49 2.37 11.20
N GLN A 90 -12.33 2.47 9.88
CA GLN A 90 -12.47 3.74 9.17
C GLN A 90 -13.88 4.31 9.25
N ASP A 91 -14.90 3.48 9.12
CA ASP A 91 -16.29 3.90 9.21
C ASP A 91 -16.60 4.47 10.60
N HIS A 92 -16.08 3.84 11.64
CA HIS A 92 -16.21 4.33 13.01
C HIS A 92 -15.61 5.75 13.14
N TRP A 93 -14.41 5.97 12.61
CA TRP A 93 -13.77 7.28 12.66
C TRP A 93 -14.50 8.32 11.83
N LYS A 94 -15.02 7.95 10.66
CA LYS A 94 -15.81 8.85 9.81
C LYS A 94 -17.09 9.31 10.49
N SER A 95 -17.77 8.41 11.19
CA SER A 95 -19.02 8.75 11.90
C SER A 95 -18.80 9.79 13.00
N THR A 96 -17.58 9.88 13.55
CA THR A 96 -17.24 10.87 14.58
C THR A 96 -16.67 12.17 14.01
N ARG A 97 -16.22 12.19 12.75
CA ARG A 97 -15.57 13.34 12.12
C ARG A 97 -16.39 14.06 11.06
N VAL A 98 -17.40 13.40 10.50
CA VAL A 98 -18.23 14.00 9.46
C VAL A 98 -19.17 15.00 10.10
N ARG A 99 -19.07 16.27 9.69
CA ARG A 99 -20.01 17.30 10.11
C ARG A 99 -21.36 17.04 9.45
N LYS A 100 -22.43 17.28 10.19
CA LYS A 100 -23.79 17.15 9.67
C LYS A 100 -23.97 18.00 8.41
N GLY A 101 -24.30 17.36 7.29
CA GLY A 101 -24.48 18.04 6.02
C GLY A 101 -23.33 17.92 5.02
N ASP A 102 -22.17 17.38 5.43
CA ASP A 102 -21.05 17.16 4.51
C ASP A 102 -21.31 15.94 3.64
N PRO A 103 -21.07 16.03 2.31
CA PRO A 103 -21.22 14.86 1.44
C PRO A 103 -20.16 13.81 1.78
N ILE A 104 -20.61 12.56 1.92
CA ILE A 104 -19.69 11.43 2.11
C ILE A 104 -19.07 11.13 0.74
N LYS A 105 -17.79 11.48 0.58
CA LYS A 105 -17.06 11.12 -0.62
C LYS A 105 -16.55 9.68 -0.49
N LYS A 106 -17.00 8.82 -1.38
CA LYS A 106 -16.45 7.47 -1.49
C LYS A 106 -15.01 7.57 -1.99
N LYS A 107 -14.08 7.01 -1.23
CA LYS A 107 -12.66 6.99 -1.62
C LYS A 107 -12.39 5.78 -2.49
N LEU A 108 -11.65 5.99 -3.59
CA LEU A 108 -11.14 4.89 -4.38
C LEU A 108 -10.01 4.19 -3.64
N TRP A 109 -9.92 2.90 -3.85
CA TRP A 109 -8.79 2.08 -3.46
C TRP A 109 -8.01 1.68 -4.70
N MET A 110 -6.71 1.46 -4.54
CA MET A 110 -5.88 0.97 -5.63
C MET A 110 -5.24 -0.35 -5.26
N ALA A 111 -5.11 -1.22 -6.27
CA ALA A 111 -4.37 -2.46 -6.19
C ALA A 111 -3.17 -2.34 -7.12
N ILE A 112 -1.98 -2.54 -6.58
CA ILE A 112 -0.71 -2.45 -7.30
C ILE A 112 -0.15 -3.86 -7.43
N GLU A 113 -0.12 -4.39 -8.66
CA GLU A 113 0.51 -5.69 -8.95
C GLU A 113 2.00 -5.49 -9.12
N LEU A 114 2.77 -6.30 -8.43
CA LEU A 114 4.24 -6.22 -8.41
C LEU A 114 4.88 -7.44 -9.04
N THR A 115 5.99 -7.20 -9.75
CA THR A 115 6.86 -8.24 -10.28
C THR A 115 8.28 -7.99 -9.80
N ASN A 116 9.16 -8.99 -9.96
CA ASN A 116 10.58 -8.88 -9.57
C ASN A 116 10.77 -8.39 -8.13
N ILE A 117 9.94 -8.91 -7.22
CA ILE A 117 10.05 -8.57 -5.79
C ILE A 117 11.32 -9.20 -5.24
N HIS A 118 12.18 -8.39 -4.64
CA HIS A 118 13.39 -8.92 -3.99
C HIS A 118 13.72 -8.13 -2.74
N LYS A 119 14.32 -8.83 -1.79
CA LYS A 119 14.75 -8.27 -0.51
C LYS A 119 16.21 -7.82 -0.62
N TYR A 120 16.52 -6.65 -0.04
CA TYR A 120 17.89 -6.19 0.02
C TYR A 120 18.71 -7.04 1.02
N PRO A 121 20.04 -7.17 0.79
CA PRO A 121 20.89 -7.90 1.75
C PRO A 121 20.87 -7.30 3.15
N ASP A 122 20.79 -5.97 3.24
CA ASP A 122 20.76 -5.23 4.50
C ASP A 122 19.66 -4.18 4.50
N ILE A 123 19.16 -3.85 5.69
CA ILE A 123 18.19 -2.77 5.86
C ILE A 123 18.89 -1.43 5.63
N LYS A 124 18.35 -0.63 4.69
CA LYS A 124 18.89 0.69 4.39
C LYS A 124 18.10 1.77 5.11
N LYS A 125 18.76 2.54 5.94
CA LYS A 125 18.11 3.65 6.65
C LYS A 125 17.87 4.81 5.69
N PRO A 126 16.68 5.46 5.74
CA PRO A 126 16.42 6.63 4.92
C PRO A 126 17.22 7.83 5.43
N GLU A 127 17.65 8.69 4.51
CA GLU A 127 18.33 9.94 4.87
C GLU A 127 17.36 10.97 5.42
N ARG A 128 16.10 10.88 5.04
CA ARG A 128 15.04 11.79 5.46
C ARG A 128 13.86 11.00 6.00
N PHE A 129 13.02 11.69 6.79
CA PHE A 129 11.79 11.12 7.31
C PHE A 129 10.88 10.65 6.17
N VAL A 130 10.36 9.41 6.30
CA VAL A 130 9.39 8.86 5.35
C VAL A 130 7.98 9.07 5.90
N PRO A 131 7.14 9.86 5.22
CA PRO A 131 5.76 10.10 5.69
C PRO A 131 4.93 8.82 5.77
N VAL A 132 3.98 8.78 6.70
CA VAL A 132 3.08 7.63 6.90
C VAL A 132 2.31 7.30 5.62
N GLY A 133 1.92 8.31 4.84
CA GLY A 133 1.21 8.12 3.58
C GLY A 133 2.09 7.69 2.41
N GLY A 134 3.41 7.60 2.60
CA GLY A 134 4.36 7.29 1.55
C GLY A 134 4.91 8.54 0.85
N GLN A 135 5.80 8.32 -0.10
CA GLN A 135 6.37 9.42 -0.90
C GLN A 135 6.87 8.92 -2.25
N TYR A 136 6.95 9.84 -3.22
CA TYR A 136 7.57 9.54 -4.51
C TYR A 136 9.08 9.47 -4.36
N ILE A 137 9.69 8.59 -5.17
CA ILE A 137 11.14 8.50 -5.31
C ILE A 137 11.53 9.30 -6.54
N ARG A 138 12.35 10.31 -6.36
CA ARG A 138 12.83 11.16 -7.45
C ARG A 138 14.29 10.81 -7.75
N LYS A 139 14.61 10.90 -9.01
CA LYS A 139 15.98 10.66 -9.45
C LYS A 139 16.89 11.83 -9.05
#